data_21adab9fbb601803ab85ee196e5b9596
#
_entry.id   21adab9fbb601803ab85ee196e5b9596
#
_cell.length_a   1.000
_cell.length_b   1.000
_cell.length_c   1.000
_cell.angle_alpha   90.00
_cell.angle_beta   90.00
_cell.angle_gamma   90.00
#
_symmetry.space_group_name_H-M   'P 1'
#
loop_
_entity.id
_entity.type
_entity.pdbx_description
1 polymer ?
#
loop_
_entity_poly.entity_id
_entity_poly.type
_entity_poly.pdbx_seq_one_letter_code
_entity_poly.pdbx_strand_id
1 'polypeptide(L)'
;MQIGVETAKAVDQRRVFVIDDDEIMRAALQFMLHDEIETHELATPEEAYEKGVDWLVPNVVLLGVSFLKQRGPELVREIAARFKGVRILIVTAKADEAIAIEGLKAGAHGAVVKPLTIESVRKKVDTILGRAGGAQLVQLGGL
;
A
#
# COMPACT_ATOMS: atom_id res chain seq x y z
N MET A 1 -32.74 11.61 -1.24
CA MET A 1 -32.40 11.25 -0.92
C MET A 1 -31.64 10.33 -0.44
N GLN A 2 -31.50 9.81 -0.17
CA GLN A 2 -30.82 8.92 0.43
C GLN A 2 -29.91 8.16 -0.34
N ILE A 3 -29.97 8.12 -1.43
CA ILE A 3 -29.18 7.39 -2.33
C ILE A 3 -27.77 7.71 -2.26
N GLY A 4 -27.40 8.93 -2.30
CA GLY A 4 -26.02 9.32 -2.27
C GLY A 4 -25.34 8.93 -1.01
N VAL A 5 -26.08 8.73 -0.02
CA VAL A 5 -25.53 8.38 1.24
C VAL A 5 -24.84 7.06 1.24
N GLU A 6 -25.41 6.09 0.59
CA GLU A 6 -24.80 4.82 0.57
C GLU A 6 -23.52 4.83 -0.15
N THR A 7 -23.46 5.56 -1.22
CA THR A 7 -22.24 5.66 -2.01
C THR A 7 -21.11 6.24 -1.18
N ALA A 8 -21.41 7.26 -0.46
CA ALA A 8 -20.39 7.92 0.32
C ALA A 8 -19.78 7.01 1.36
N LYS A 9 -20.59 6.14 1.91
CA LYS A 9 -20.10 5.29 2.96
C LYS A 9 -19.19 4.22 2.49
N ALA A 10 -19.26 3.86 1.23
CA ALA A 10 -18.52 2.72 0.74
C ALA A 10 -17.05 3.00 0.55
N VAL A 11 -16.67 4.25 0.45
CA VAL A 11 -15.30 4.58 0.07
C VAL A 11 -14.49 5.07 1.25
N ASP A 12 -13.32 4.48 1.42
CA ASP A 12 -12.38 4.94 2.44
C ASP A 12 -11.80 6.29 2.00
N GLN A 13 -11.71 7.22 2.91
CA GLN A 13 -11.22 8.55 2.60
C GLN A 13 -9.69 8.63 2.56
N ARG A 14 -9.03 7.57 2.94
CA ARG A 14 -7.57 7.55 2.94
C ARG A 14 -7.03 7.26 1.54
N ARG A 15 -5.73 7.32 1.39
CA ARG A 15 -5.10 7.32 0.07
C ARG A 15 -3.95 6.34 0.00
N VAL A 16 -3.84 5.64 -1.12
CA VAL A 16 -2.78 4.69 -1.39
C VAL A 16 -1.94 5.19 -2.57
N PHE A 17 -0.64 5.16 -2.42
CA PHE A 17 0.29 5.40 -3.53
C PHE A 17 0.90 4.06 -3.92
N VAL A 18 0.85 3.74 -5.20
CA VAL A 18 1.51 2.56 -5.74
C VAL A 18 2.76 3.04 -6.45
N ILE A 19 3.93 2.70 -5.90
CA ILE A 19 5.22 3.13 -6.44
C ILE A 19 5.91 1.90 -7.02
N ASP A 20 5.92 1.79 -8.32
CA ASP A 20 6.51 0.63 -8.98
C ASP A 20 7.05 1.05 -10.35
N ASP A 21 8.24 0.60 -10.68
CA ASP A 21 8.84 0.92 -11.98
C ASP A 21 8.31 0.00 -13.09
N ASP A 22 7.61 -1.06 -12.74
CA ASP A 22 6.96 -1.94 -13.70
C ASP A 22 5.56 -1.39 -13.96
N GLU A 23 5.35 -0.87 -15.15
CA GLU A 23 4.09 -0.23 -15.52
C GLU A 23 2.90 -1.18 -15.41
N ILE A 24 3.09 -2.43 -15.80
CA ILE A 24 2.00 -3.41 -15.77
C ILE A 24 1.63 -3.73 -14.33
N MET A 25 2.63 -3.93 -13.49
CA MET A 25 2.37 -4.24 -12.09
C MET A 25 1.71 -3.05 -11.39
N ARG A 26 2.17 -1.86 -11.70
CA ARG A 26 1.61 -0.63 -11.13
C ARG A 26 0.13 -0.49 -11.49
N ALA A 27 -0.19 -0.70 -12.77
CA ALA A 27 -1.57 -0.61 -13.23
C ALA A 27 -2.43 -1.70 -12.62
N ALA A 28 -1.89 -2.90 -12.46
CA ALA A 28 -2.65 -4.01 -11.85
C ALA A 28 -3.01 -3.69 -10.40
N LEU A 29 -2.06 -3.17 -9.65
CA LEU A 29 -2.32 -2.82 -8.25
C LEU A 29 -3.35 -1.70 -8.13
N GLN A 30 -3.26 -0.72 -9.01
CA GLN A 30 -4.22 0.37 -9.02
C GLN A 30 -5.62 -0.18 -9.32
N PHE A 31 -5.73 -1.06 -10.29
CA PHE A 31 -6.99 -1.69 -10.65
C PHE A 31 -7.58 -2.47 -9.47
N MET A 32 -6.75 -3.17 -8.72
CA MET A 32 -7.22 -4.00 -7.61
C MET A 32 -7.75 -3.18 -6.44
N LEU A 33 -7.35 -1.92 -6.34
CA LEU A 33 -7.66 -1.11 -5.15
C LEU A 33 -8.57 0.07 -5.40
N HIS A 34 -8.63 0.58 -6.64
CA HIS A 34 -9.24 1.89 -6.87
C HIS A 34 -10.74 1.97 -6.56
N ASP A 35 -11.45 0.86 -6.56
CA ASP A 35 -12.87 0.87 -6.23
C ASP A 35 -13.11 1.11 -4.77
N GLU A 36 -12.15 0.76 -3.91
CA GLU A 36 -12.34 0.80 -2.46
C GLU A 36 -11.64 1.95 -1.79
N ILE A 37 -10.58 2.43 -2.39
CA ILE A 37 -9.77 3.48 -1.77
C ILE A 37 -9.09 4.28 -2.88
N GLU A 38 -8.92 5.55 -2.66
CA GLU A 38 -8.26 6.43 -3.63
C GLU A 38 -6.82 5.93 -3.85
N THR A 39 -6.48 5.61 -5.10
CA THR A 39 -5.21 4.97 -5.42
C THR A 39 -4.53 5.72 -6.56
N HIS A 40 -3.28 6.08 -6.37
CA HIS A 40 -2.49 6.82 -7.36
C HIS A 40 -1.27 6.01 -7.78
N GLU A 41 -0.91 6.09 -9.04
CA GLU A 41 0.24 5.38 -9.61
C GLU A 41 1.42 6.32 -9.75
N LEU A 42 2.57 5.93 -9.25
CA LEU A 42 3.80 6.72 -9.37
C LEU A 42 4.90 5.78 -9.86
N ALA A 43 5.69 6.23 -10.80
CA ALA A 43 6.75 5.40 -11.37
C ALA A 43 8.00 5.37 -10.49
N THR A 44 8.20 6.38 -9.66
CA THR A 44 9.38 6.49 -8.80
C THR A 44 9.02 7.08 -7.45
N PRO A 45 9.86 6.85 -6.44
CA PRO A 45 9.66 7.51 -5.15
C PRO A 45 9.68 9.04 -5.28
N GLU A 46 10.49 9.58 -6.17
CA GLU A 46 10.58 11.02 -6.36
C GLU A 46 9.26 11.60 -6.87
N GLU A 47 8.61 10.89 -7.77
CA GLU A 47 7.29 11.33 -8.23
C GLU A 47 6.29 11.32 -7.08
N ALA A 48 6.42 10.32 -6.20
CA ALA A 48 5.54 10.24 -5.04
C ALA A 48 5.78 11.42 -4.11
N TYR A 49 7.02 11.82 -3.94
CA TYR A 49 7.34 12.96 -3.07
C TYR A 49 6.75 14.26 -3.63
N GLU A 50 6.79 14.41 -4.94
CA GLU A 50 6.23 15.60 -5.57
C GLU A 50 4.72 15.64 -5.45
N LYS A 51 4.07 14.50 -5.62
CA LYS A 51 2.62 14.42 -5.60
C LYS A 51 2.07 14.49 -4.19
N GLY A 52 2.77 13.88 -3.25
CA GLY A 52 2.25 13.68 -1.90
C GLY A 52 2.48 14.86 -0.98
N VAL A 53 2.06 16.02 -1.38
CA VAL A 53 2.19 17.24 -0.58
C VAL A 53 0.82 17.72 -0.16
N ASP A 54 0.78 18.48 0.91
CA ASP A 54 -0.44 19.08 1.42
C ASP A 54 -1.49 17.99 1.69
N TRP A 55 -2.65 18.08 1.07
CA TRP A 55 -3.73 17.15 1.33
C TRP A 55 -3.63 15.86 0.51
N LEU A 56 -2.61 15.74 -0.32
CA LEU A 56 -2.43 14.54 -1.13
C LEU A 56 -1.45 13.53 -0.51
N VAL A 57 -1.13 13.67 0.75
CA VAL A 57 -0.22 12.76 1.44
C VAL A 57 -0.82 11.36 1.51
N PRO A 58 -0.06 10.32 1.18
CA PRO A 58 -0.61 8.96 1.23
C PRO A 58 -0.65 8.41 2.65
N ASN A 59 -1.59 7.52 2.89
CA ASN A 59 -1.67 6.77 4.14
C ASN A 59 -0.98 5.41 4.01
N VAL A 60 -0.96 4.88 2.78
CA VAL A 60 -0.30 3.61 2.50
C VAL A 60 0.54 3.77 1.24
N VAL A 61 1.71 3.18 1.25
CA VAL A 61 2.57 3.09 0.06
C VAL A 61 2.78 1.61 -0.24
N LEU A 62 2.49 1.21 -1.47
CA LEU A 62 2.88 -0.11 -1.98
C LEU A 62 4.15 0.13 -2.78
N LEU A 63 5.25 -0.45 -2.33
CA LEU A 63 6.57 -0.18 -2.89
C LEU A 63 7.12 -1.42 -3.58
N GLY A 64 7.39 -1.33 -4.87
CA GLY A 64 7.98 -2.43 -5.61
C GLY A 64 9.38 -2.74 -5.11
N VAL A 65 9.67 -4.03 -4.93
CA VAL A 65 10.95 -4.48 -4.37
C VAL A 65 12.14 -4.06 -5.21
N SER A 66 11.92 -3.77 -6.50
CA SER A 66 13.00 -3.35 -7.38
C SER A 66 13.70 -2.10 -6.87
N PHE A 67 12.96 -1.21 -6.22
CA PHE A 67 13.58 0.00 -5.67
C PHE A 67 14.50 -0.32 -4.49
N LEU A 68 14.16 -1.35 -3.73
CA LEU A 68 15.03 -1.77 -2.63
C LEU A 68 16.28 -2.45 -3.17
N LYS A 69 16.16 -3.16 -4.29
CA LYS A 69 17.32 -3.74 -4.94
C LYS A 69 18.29 -2.65 -5.40
N GLN A 70 17.75 -1.55 -5.90
CA GLN A 70 18.54 -0.47 -6.45
C GLN A 70 19.15 0.42 -5.38
N ARG A 71 18.38 0.71 -4.34
CA ARG A 71 18.75 1.75 -3.37
C ARG A 71 18.98 1.25 -1.96
N GLY A 72 18.70 -0.03 -1.71
CA GLY A 72 18.85 -0.60 -0.38
C GLY A 72 17.65 -0.32 0.53
N PRO A 73 17.64 -0.93 1.70
CA PRO A 73 16.50 -0.82 2.61
C PRO A 73 16.32 0.56 3.23
N GLU A 74 17.34 1.42 3.12
CA GLU A 74 17.22 2.79 3.63
C GLU A 74 16.10 3.57 2.96
N LEU A 75 15.70 3.17 1.77
CA LEU A 75 14.61 3.81 1.09
C LEU A 75 13.32 3.76 1.92
N VAL A 76 13.13 2.68 2.68
CA VAL A 76 11.96 2.56 3.54
C VAL A 76 11.95 3.70 4.57
N ARG A 77 13.09 3.98 5.16
CA ARG A 77 13.20 5.06 6.16
C ARG A 77 12.99 6.42 5.51
N GLU A 78 13.50 6.58 4.30
CA GLU A 78 13.34 7.83 3.57
C GLU A 78 11.85 8.10 3.29
N ILE A 79 11.12 7.10 2.83
CA ILE A 79 9.68 7.24 2.55
C ILE A 79 8.92 7.54 3.84
N ALA A 80 9.27 6.83 4.91
CA ALA A 80 8.61 7.03 6.19
C ALA A 80 8.85 8.44 6.74
N ALA A 81 10.03 8.98 6.51
CA ALA A 81 10.34 10.33 6.95
C ALA A 81 9.60 11.36 6.12
N ARG A 82 9.37 11.06 4.84
CA ARG A 82 8.73 11.99 3.95
C ARG A 82 7.22 12.05 4.16
N PHE A 83 6.61 10.90 4.46
CA PHE A 83 5.16 10.82 4.64
C PHE A 83 4.86 10.37 6.06
N LYS A 84 4.67 11.31 6.95
CA LYS A 84 4.49 11.01 8.35
C LYS A 84 3.29 10.11 8.57
N GLY A 85 3.51 9.04 9.32
CA GLY A 85 2.43 8.09 9.63
C GLY A 85 2.10 7.12 8.52
N VAL A 86 2.82 7.13 7.41
CA VAL A 86 2.52 6.24 6.30
C VAL A 86 2.82 4.79 6.68
N ARG A 87 2.01 3.87 6.15
CA ARG A 87 2.26 2.45 6.25
C ARG A 87 2.84 1.97 4.93
N ILE A 88 3.88 1.17 4.98
CA ILE A 88 4.59 0.75 3.77
C ILE A 88 4.47 -0.76 3.60
N LEU A 89 3.96 -1.19 2.45
CA LEU A 89 3.90 -2.59 2.06
C LEU A 89 4.84 -2.81 0.90
N ILE A 90 5.71 -3.80 1.01
CA ILE A 90 6.65 -4.10 -0.07
C ILE A 90 6.01 -5.14 -0.99
N VAL A 91 6.01 -4.88 -2.29
CA VAL A 91 5.49 -5.81 -3.28
C VAL A 91 6.68 -6.58 -3.85
N THR A 92 6.73 -7.88 -3.63
CA THR A 92 7.92 -8.67 -3.95
C THR A 92 7.56 -9.99 -4.62
N ALA A 93 8.51 -10.53 -5.36
CA ALA A 93 8.44 -11.91 -5.83
C ALA A 93 9.11 -12.78 -4.78
N LYS A 94 8.78 -14.06 -4.77
CA LYS A 94 9.35 -14.98 -3.82
C LYS A 94 10.89 -15.01 -3.91
N ALA A 95 11.41 -14.91 -5.09
CA ALA A 95 12.87 -14.91 -5.30
C ALA A 95 13.56 -13.74 -4.61
N ASP A 96 12.85 -12.68 -4.33
CA ASP A 96 13.41 -11.46 -3.73
C ASP A 96 13.02 -11.30 -2.26
N GLU A 97 12.57 -12.37 -1.64
CA GLU A 97 12.10 -12.31 -0.25
C GLU A 97 13.15 -11.79 0.71
N ALA A 98 14.41 -12.16 0.50
CA ALA A 98 15.48 -11.69 1.38
C ALA A 98 15.61 -10.18 1.38
N ILE A 99 15.40 -9.57 0.20
CA ILE A 99 15.46 -8.11 0.07
C ILE A 99 14.27 -7.48 0.76
N ALA A 100 13.10 -8.11 0.62
CA ALA A 100 11.90 -7.62 1.30
C ALA A 100 12.05 -7.69 2.82
N ILE A 101 12.68 -8.74 3.33
CA ILE A 101 12.91 -8.87 4.76
C ILE A 101 13.79 -7.73 5.27
N GLU A 102 14.81 -7.35 4.52
CA GLU A 102 15.63 -6.20 4.91
C GLU A 102 14.80 -4.91 4.97
N GLY A 103 13.86 -4.77 4.05
CA GLY A 103 12.95 -3.63 4.08
C GLY A 103 12.05 -3.65 5.31
N LEU A 104 11.59 -4.83 5.71
CA LEU A 104 10.78 -4.95 6.93
C LEU A 104 11.60 -4.57 8.15
N LYS A 105 12.86 -4.98 8.20
CA LYS A 105 13.75 -4.61 9.29
C LYS A 105 13.99 -3.10 9.32
N ALA A 106 13.94 -2.45 8.17
CA ALA A 106 14.13 -1.01 8.09
C ALA A 106 12.87 -0.23 8.43
N GLY A 107 11.76 -0.91 8.67
CA GLY A 107 10.55 -0.26 9.14
C GLY A 107 9.32 -0.41 8.26
N ALA A 108 9.38 -1.19 7.19
CA ALA A 108 8.18 -1.48 6.42
C ALA A 108 7.22 -2.29 7.27
N HIS A 109 5.95 -2.21 6.96
CA HIS A 109 4.89 -2.76 7.80
C HIS A 109 4.40 -4.13 7.33
N GLY A 110 4.76 -4.53 6.12
CA GLY A 110 4.38 -5.84 5.61
C GLY A 110 4.82 -6.01 4.18
N ALA A 111 4.48 -7.16 3.62
CA ALA A 111 4.85 -7.47 2.24
C ALA A 111 3.72 -8.24 1.56
N VAL A 112 3.59 -8.05 0.26
CA VAL A 112 2.67 -8.81 -0.57
C VAL A 112 3.54 -9.56 -1.58
N VAL A 113 3.37 -10.88 -1.63
CA VAL A 113 4.22 -11.74 -2.45
C VAL A 113 3.46 -12.18 -3.70
N LYS A 114 4.08 -12.05 -4.85
CA LYS A 114 3.49 -12.49 -6.11
C LYS A 114 3.36 -14.01 -6.15
N PRO A 115 2.35 -14.54 -6.77
CA PRO A 115 1.40 -13.87 -7.66
C PRO A 115 0.34 -13.10 -6.87
N LEU A 116 -0.03 -11.94 -7.36
CA LEU A 116 -0.99 -11.08 -6.68
C LEU A 116 -2.41 -11.44 -7.06
N THR A 117 -3.31 -11.41 -6.08
CA THR A 117 -4.73 -11.53 -6.35
C THR A 117 -5.43 -10.33 -5.72
N ILE A 118 -6.60 -10.00 -6.22
CA ILE A 118 -7.39 -8.92 -5.65
C ILE A 118 -7.59 -9.15 -4.17
N GLU A 119 -7.91 -10.39 -3.80
CA GLU A 119 -8.18 -10.73 -2.41
C GLU A 119 -6.96 -10.52 -1.52
N SER A 120 -5.79 -11.01 -1.96
CA SER A 120 -4.61 -10.92 -1.13
C SER A 120 -4.15 -9.48 -0.96
N VAL A 121 -4.23 -8.69 -2.02
CA VAL A 121 -3.81 -7.29 -1.97
C VAL A 121 -4.76 -6.49 -1.08
N ARG A 122 -6.06 -6.65 -1.30
CA ARG A 122 -7.05 -5.93 -0.49
C ARG A 122 -6.97 -6.31 0.96
N LYS A 123 -6.76 -7.59 1.24
CA LYS A 123 -6.65 -8.05 2.61
C LYS A 123 -5.47 -7.40 3.33
N LYS A 124 -4.32 -7.33 2.66
CA LYS A 124 -3.14 -6.72 3.25
C LYS A 124 -3.36 -5.23 3.50
N VAL A 125 -3.95 -4.54 2.56
CA VAL A 125 -4.22 -3.11 2.71
C VAL A 125 -5.24 -2.90 3.85
N ASP A 126 -6.27 -3.71 3.90
CA ASP A 126 -7.28 -3.62 4.95
C ASP A 126 -6.67 -3.84 6.32
N THR A 127 -5.81 -4.83 6.44
CA THR A 127 -5.15 -5.13 7.69
C THR A 127 -4.27 -3.98 8.15
N ILE A 128 -3.50 -3.43 7.23
CA ILE A 128 -2.57 -2.36 7.56
C ILE A 128 -3.31 -1.07 7.93
N LEU A 129 -4.48 -0.85 7.35
CA LEU A 129 -5.32 0.30 7.65
C LEU A 129 -6.24 0.06 8.84
N GLY A 130 -6.31 -1.16 9.32
CA GLY A 130 -7.19 -1.50 10.43
C GLY A 130 -8.66 -1.67 10.04
N ARG A 131 -8.97 -1.73 8.75
CA ARG A 131 -10.36 -1.85 8.31
C ARG A 131 -10.91 -3.25 8.50
N ALA A 132 -10.11 -4.21 8.06
CA ALA A 132 -10.55 -5.57 8.15
C ALA A 132 -10.57 -6.04 9.56
N GLY A 133 -9.80 -5.38 10.33
CA GLY A 133 -9.71 -5.76 11.70
C GLY A 133 -10.99 -5.61 12.29
N GLY A 134 -11.59 -4.74 11.79
CA GLY A 134 -12.81 -4.71 12.26
C GLY A 134 -13.25 -6.08 12.08
N ALA A 135 -12.94 -6.50 11.25
CA ALA A 135 -13.32 -7.79 10.96
C ALA A 135 -12.94 -8.83 11.91
N GLN A 136 -12.87 -8.22 11.80
CA GLN A 136 -13.02 -8.99 12.05
C GLN A 136 -13.06 -9.61 12.86
N LEU A 137 -13.32 -9.25 13.15
CA LEU A 137 -13.43 -9.74 13.78
C LEU A 137 -13.64 -10.36 14.45
N VAL A 138 -13.80 -10.35 14.26
CA VAL A 138 -13.95 -10.91 14.70
C VAL A 138 -13.91 -11.53 15.37
N GLN A 139 -13.85 -11.42 15.25
CA GLN A 139 -13.74 -11.98 15.71
C GLN A 139 -13.65 -12.50 16.41
N LEU A 140 -13.75 -12.32 16.33
CA LEU A 140 -13.65 -12.82 16.87
C LEU A 140 -13.91 -13.34 17.63
N GLY A 141 -14.12 -13.17 17.54
CA GLY A 141 -14.34 -13.57 18.11
C GLY A 141 -14.49 -14.25 18.72
N GLY A 142 -14.50 -14.18 18.72
CA GLY A 142 -14.52 -14.61 19.25
C GLY A 142 -14.56 -15.20 19.71
N LEU A 143 -14.61 -15.10 19.73
CA LEU A 143 -14.46 -15.53 19.96
C LEU A 143 -14.38 -15.88 20.32
#